data_25b9ef12492541ddad994adfb600a7ee
#
_entry.id   25b9ef12492541ddad994adfb600a7ee
#
_cell.length_a   1.000
_cell.length_b   1.000
_cell.length_c   1.000
_cell.angle_alpha   90.00
_cell.angle_beta   90.00
_cell.angle_gamma   90.00
#
_symmetry.space_group_name_H-M   'P 1'
#
loop_
_entity.id
_entity.type
_entity.pdbx_description
1 polymer ?
#
loop_
_entity_poly.entity_id
_entity_poly.type
_entity_poly.pdbx_seq_one_letter_code
_entity_poly.pdbx_strand_id
1 'polypeptide(L)'
;LQLGIEIDYTKLLCRLTAGSRLLRSFFYTGVDRTNEKQQGFLLWMRRNGYRVISKDLVQLPDGSKKANLDVEIAVDMMALVGSYDTAVLVSGDGDLAYAVDAVSYRGVRVEVVSLRSMTSDSLINVADRYIDLDSIKEDIQKTPRQGYTYRPLSGIGLVEEPEDKPSFEP
;
A
#
# COMPACT_ATOMS: atom_id res chain seq x y z
N LEU A 1 3.04 12.09 5.01
CA LEU A 1 3.01 10.81 5.71
C LEU A 1 4.04 10.84 6.84
N GLN A 2 3.58 10.66 8.08
CA GLN A 2 4.42 10.74 9.28
C GLN A 2 5.41 9.57 9.43
N LEU A 3 5.35 8.58 8.51
CA LEU A 3 6.23 7.41 8.55
C LEU A 3 7.65 7.70 8.06
N GLY A 4 7.87 8.81 7.34
CA GLY A 4 9.18 9.22 6.83
C GLY A 4 9.75 8.36 5.70
N ILE A 5 8.96 7.46 5.13
CA ILE A 5 9.31 6.60 4.00
C ILE A 5 8.21 6.60 2.93
N GLU A 6 8.58 6.19 1.73
CA GLU A 6 7.63 5.85 0.68
C GLU A 6 7.33 4.34 0.73
N ILE A 7 6.05 3.98 0.80
CA ILE A 7 5.62 2.59 0.92
C ILE A 7 5.66 1.90 -0.45
N ASP A 8 6.30 0.74 -0.50
CA ASP A 8 6.16 -0.23 -1.58
C ASP A 8 4.96 -1.15 -1.27
N TYR A 9 3.86 -0.97 -1.99
CA TYR A 9 2.62 -1.71 -1.74
C TYR A 9 2.72 -3.20 -2.03
N THR A 10 3.64 -3.62 -2.90
CA THR A 10 3.94 -5.04 -3.13
C THR A 10 4.63 -5.65 -1.90
N LYS A 11 5.61 -4.95 -1.35
CA LYS A 11 6.29 -5.36 -0.12
C LYS A 11 5.35 -5.38 1.08
N LEU A 12 4.46 -4.38 1.19
CA LEU A 12 3.45 -4.33 2.23
C LEU A 12 2.54 -5.55 2.17
N LEU A 13 2.01 -5.87 1.00
CA LEU A 13 1.16 -7.04 0.81
C LEU A 13 1.89 -8.34 1.18
N CYS A 14 3.12 -8.52 0.70
CA CYS A 14 3.95 -9.67 1.05
C CYS A 14 4.20 -9.77 2.55
N ARG A 15 4.52 -8.66 3.21
CA ARG A 15 4.79 -8.64 4.65
C ARG A 15 3.56 -9.00 5.49
N LEU A 16 2.40 -8.47 5.11
CA LEU A 16 1.15 -8.69 5.85
C LEU A 16 0.53 -10.06 5.59
N THR A 17 0.85 -10.69 4.47
CA THR A 17 0.32 -12.02 4.10
C THR A 17 1.33 -13.15 4.28
N ALA A 18 2.50 -12.88 4.83
CA ALA A 18 3.57 -13.86 5.02
C ALA A 18 3.07 -15.10 5.79
N GLY A 19 3.25 -16.28 5.21
CA GLY A 19 2.81 -17.55 5.80
C GLY A 19 1.32 -17.84 5.71
N SER A 20 0.55 -17.00 5.02
CA SER A 20 -0.90 -17.13 4.86
C SER A 20 -1.31 -17.19 3.39
N ARG A 21 -2.45 -17.80 3.10
CA ARG A 21 -3.06 -17.77 1.78
C ARG A 21 -3.93 -16.54 1.64
N LEU A 22 -3.61 -15.66 0.68
CA LEU A 22 -4.40 -14.46 0.39
C LEU A 22 -5.69 -14.83 -0.34
N LEU A 23 -6.85 -14.42 0.21
CA LEU A 23 -8.10 -14.45 -0.50
C LEU A 23 -8.17 -13.29 -1.51
N ARG A 24 -8.13 -12.06 -1.02
CA ARG A 24 -8.12 -10.82 -1.81
C ARG A 24 -7.45 -9.70 -1.04
N SER A 25 -6.83 -8.78 -1.78
CA SER A 25 -6.38 -7.50 -1.26
C SER A 25 -7.18 -6.36 -1.89
N PHE A 26 -7.67 -5.45 -1.06
CA PHE A 26 -8.48 -4.30 -1.47
C PHE A 26 -7.72 -3.01 -1.20
N PHE A 27 -7.88 -2.06 -2.09
CA PHE A 27 -7.39 -0.71 -1.91
C PHE A 27 -8.54 0.28 -2.11
N TYR A 28 -8.87 1.00 -1.06
CA TYR A 28 -10.00 1.95 -1.02
C TYR A 28 -9.47 3.37 -1.10
N THR A 29 -9.95 4.15 -2.06
CA THR A 29 -9.45 5.50 -2.26
C THR A 29 -10.47 6.44 -2.87
N GLY A 30 -10.41 7.72 -2.48
CA GLY A 30 -11.04 8.81 -3.22
C GLY A 30 -10.26 9.11 -4.49
N VAL A 31 -10.95 9.42 -5.57
CA VAL A 31 -10.34 9.69 -6.87
C VAL A 31 -10.68 11.07 -7.39
N ASP A 32 -9.67 11.73 -7.96
CA ASP A 32 -9.82 12.87 -8.85
C ASP A 32 -9.54 12.38 -10.27
N ARG A 33 -10.59 12.33 -11.09
CA ARG A 33 -10.49 11.80 -12.46
C ARG A 33 -9.58 12.62 -13.37
N THR A 34 -9.29 13.86 -12.99
CA THR A 34 -8.38 14.75 -13.72
C THR A 34 -6.91 14.52 -13.38
N ASN A 35 -6.62 13.76 -12.33
CA ASN A 35 -5.26 13.48 -11.88
C ASN A 35 -4.68 12.23 -12.58
N GLU A 36 -3.92 12.46 -13.64
CA GLU A 36 -3.33 11.39 -14.44
C GLU A 36 -2.34 10.52 -13.65
N LYS A 37 -1.58 11.11 -12.72
CA LYS A 37 -0.65 10.35 -11.86
C LYS A 37 -1.41 9.37 -10.98
N GLN A 38 -2.52 9.81 -10.41
CA GLN A 38 -3.37 8.94 -9.60
C GLN A 38 -3.96 7.81 -10.45
N GLN A 39 -4.44 8.10 -11.66
CA GLN A 39 -4.98 7.08 -12.55
C GLN A 39 -3.91 6.04 -12.92
N GLY A 40 -2.70 6.46 -13.21
CA GLY A 40 -1.56 5.58 -13.47
C GLY A 40 -1.22 4.70 -12.27
N PHE A 41 -1.21 5.28 -11.06
CA PHE A 41 -1.00 4.54 -9.82
C PHE A 41 -2.07 3.49 -9.56
N LEU A 42 -3.35 3.82 -9.74
CA LEU A 42 -4.45 2.88 -9.54
C LEU A 42 -4.43 1.75 -10.57
N LEU A 43 -4.04 2.03 -11.81
CA LEU A 43 -3.85 1.00 -12.83
C LEU A 43 -2.72 0.05 -12.42
N TRP A 44 -1.61 0.58 -11.92
CA TRP A 44 -0.50 -0.22 -11.39
C TRP A 44 -0.97 -1.10 -10.23
N MET A 45 -1.74 -0.56 -9.28
CA MET A 45 -2.29 -1.31 -8.16
C MET A 45 -3.14 -2.50 -8.63
N ARG A 46 -4.04 -2.29 -9.59
CA ARG A 46 -4.87 -3.35 -10.16
C ARG A 46 -4.03 -4.46 -10.80
N ARG A 47 -2.95 -4.09 -11.48
CA ARG A 47 -2.03 -5.05 -12.12
C ARG A 47 -1.13 -5.78 -11.13
N ASN A 48 -0.99 -5.27 -9.92
CA ASN A 48 -0.13 -5.83 -8.88
C ASN A 48 -0.91 -6.49 -7.74
N GLY A 49 -2.09 -7.00 -8.03
CA GLY A 49 -2.84 -7.88 -7.13
C GLY A 49 -3.84 -7.19 -6.23
N TYR A 50 -4.05 -5.88 -6.37
CA TYR A 50 -5.04 -5.14 -5.60
C TYR A 50 -6.35 -4.96 -6.36
N ARG A 51 -7.47 -5.22 -5.68
CA ARG A 51 -8.78 -4.77 -6.13
C ARG A 51 -8.99 -3.33 -5.66
N VAL A 52 -9.10 -2.40 -6.59
CA VAL A 52 -9.28 -0.99 -6.29
C VAL A 52 -10.76 -0.67 -6.22
N ILE A 53 -11.18 -0.16 -5.07
CA ILE A 53 -12.50 0.41 -4.82
C ILE A 53 -12.35 1.92 -4.70
N SER A 54 -13.03 2.66 -5.54
CA SER A 54 -12.87 4.12 -5.60
C SER A 54 -14.21 4.85 -5.57
N LYS A 55 -14.16 6.04 -5.04
CA LYS A 55 -15.27 6.97 -4.96
C LYS A 55 -14.78 8.35 -5.39
N ASP A 56 -15.57 9.08 -6.17
CA ASP A 56 -15.20 10.44 -6.58
C ASP A 56 -15.04 11.34 -5.35
N LEU A 57 -13.99 12.17 -5.36
CA LEU A 57 -13.79 13.17 -4.33
C LEU A 57 -14.87 14.25 -4.39
N VAL A 58 -15.43 14.59 -3.25
CA VAL A 58 -16.38 15.68 -3.07
C VAL A 58 -15.64 16.91 -2.57
N GLN A 59 -15.86 18.05 -3.22
CA GLN A 59 -15.32 19.33 -2.77
C GLN A 59 -16.14 19.86 -1.61
N LEU A 60 -15.48 20.16 -0.50
CA LEU A 60 -16.09 20.77 0.68
C LEU A 60 -16.11 22.31 0.56
N PRO A 61 -16.94 23.01 1.37
CA PRO A 61 -17.03 24.47 1.34
C PRO A 61 -15.69 25.19 1.63
N ASP A 62 -14.78 24.56 2.35
CA ASP A 62 -13.43 25.07 2.65
C ASP A 62 -12.43 24.87 1.50
N GLY A 63 -12.88 24.32 0.36
CA GLY A 63 -12.05 24.03 -0.81
C GLY A 63 -11.30 22.71 -0.76
N SER A 64 -11.32 22.00 0.38
CA SER A 64 -10.75 20.66 0.48
C SER A 64 -11.57 19.63 -0.28
N LYS A 65 -10.90 18.57 -0.73
CA LYS A 65 -11.55 17.42 -1.39
C LYS A 65 -11.49 16.22 -0.46
N LYS A 66 -12.60 15.53 -0.29
CA LYS A 66 -12.72 14.36 0.59
C LYS A 66 -13.58 13.27 -0.03
N ALA A 67 -13.22 12.03 0.27
CA ALA A 67 -14.09 10.87 0.11
C ALA A 67 -13.97 10.00 1.36
N ASN A 68 -15.10 9.44 1.81
CA ASN A 68 -15.14 8.49 2.92
C ASN A 68 -15.63 7.15 2.37
N LEU A 69 -14.78 6.11 2.52
CA LEU A 69 -15.07 4.75 2.08
C LEU A 69 -15.23 3.77 3.25
N ASP A 70 -15.45 4.24 4.46
CA ASP A 70 -15.61 3.38 5.64
C ASP A 70 -16.83 2.45 5.50
N VAL A 71 -17.90 2.91 4.87
CA VAL A 71 -19.08 2.08 4.59
C VAL A 71 -18.71 0.96 3.63
N GLU A 72 -18.00 1.27 2.55
CA GLU A 72 -17.56 0.28 1.57
C GLU A 72 -16.64 -0.76 2.21
N ILE A 73 -15.70 -0.33 3.05
CA ILE A 73 -14.82 -1.24 3.80
C ILE A 73 -15.65 -2.15 4.73
N ALA A 74 -16.54 -1.57 5.51
CA ALA A 74 -17.37 -2.32 6.46
C ALA A 74 -18.26 -3.35 5.75
N VAL A 75 -18.90 -2.95 4.65
CA VAL A 75 -19.77 -3.82 3.85
C VAL A 75 -18.96 -4.97 3.25
N ASP A 76 -17.80 -4.71 2.68
CA ASP A 76 -16.95 -5.75 2.08
C ASP A 76 -16.42 -6.72 3.14
N MET A 77 -16.01 -6.24 4.31
CA MET A 77 -15.59 -7.08 5.43
C MET A 77 -16.71 -8.05 5.84
N MET A 78 -17.94 -7.56 5.97
CA MET A 78 -19.09 -8.38 6.35
C MET A 78 -19.54 -9.31 5.23
N ALA A 79 -19.58 -8.85 3.99
CA ALA A 79 -20.07 -9.64 2.85
C ALA A 79 -19.20 -10.88 2.59
N LEU A 80 -17.91 -10.81 2.91
CA LEU A 80 -16.96 -11.90 2.69
C LEU A 80 -16.80 -12.84 3.90
N VAL A 81 -17.49 -12.60 5.00
CA VAL A 81 -17.48 -13.51 6.16
C VAL A 81 -17.88 -14.91 5.71
N GLY A 82 -17.10 -15.91 6.12
CA GLY A 82 -17.24 -17.30 5.67
C GLY A 82 -16.29 -17.69 4.54
N SER A 83 -15.72 -16.70 3.83
CA SER A 83 -14.72 -16.94 2.78
C SER A 83 -13.28 -16.68 3.23
N TYR A 84 -13.08 -16.09 4.39
CA TYR A 84 -11.77 -15.80 4.96
C TYR A 84 -11.78 -16.01 6.49
N ASP A 85 -10.61 -16.23 7.07
CA ASP A 85 -10.44 -16.45 8.52
C ASP A 85 -9.90 -15.22 9.24
N THR A 86 -9.05 -14.46 8.57
CA THR A 86 -8.38 -13.27 9.13
C THR A 86 -8.54 -12.07 8.20
N ALA A 87 -9.06 -10.98 8.75
CA ALA A 87 -9.05 -9.68 8.11
C ALA A 87 -7.82 -8.89 8.58
N VAL A 88 -7.05 -8.36 7.64
CA VAL A 88 -5.97 -7.41 7.91
C VAL A 88 -6.45 -6.03 7.48
N LEU A 89 -6.77 -5.19 8.45
CA LEU A 89 -7.28 -3.84 8.23
C LEU A 89 -6.14 -2.82 8.37
N VAL A 90 -5.76 -2.21 7.26
CA VAL A 90 -4.73 -1.16 7.24
C VAL A 90 -5.42 0.20 7.34
N SER A 91 -5.76 0.59 8.56
CA SER A 91 -6.43 1.84 8.89
C SER A 91 -6.28 2.16 10.37
N GLY A 92 -6.26 3.45 10.70
CA GLY A 92 -6.32 3.92 12.09
C GLY A 92 -7.68 4.53 12.47
N ASP A 93 -8.66 4.51 11.57
CA ASP A 93 -9.93 5.18 11.74
C ASP A 93 -10.83 4.44 12.73
N GLY A 94 -11.15 5.13 13.84
CA GLY A 94 -12.02 4.61 14.89
C GLY A 94 -13.46 4.33 14.44
N ASP A 95 -13.91 4.93 13.35
CA ASP A 95 -15.26 4.69 12.78
C ASP A 95 -15.40 3.24 12.29
N LEU A 96 -14.29 2.56 12.01
CA LEU A 96 -14.27 1.15 11.64
C LEU A 96 -14.33 0.18 12.83
N ALA A 97 -14.27 0.66 14.06
CA ALA A 97 -14.28 -0.20 15.25
C ALA A 97 -15.53 -1.08 15.34
N TYR A 98 -16.68 -0.54 14.98
CA TYR A 98 -17.92 -1.32 14.95
C TYR A 98 -17.90 -2.43 13.90
N ALA A 99 -17.34 -2.18 12.72
CA ALA A 99 -17.19 -3.19 11.68
C ALA A 99 -16.23 -4.32 12.11
N VAL A 100 -15.13 -3.97 12.79
CA VAL A 100 -14.18 -4.93 13.36
C VAL A 100 -14.88 -5.82 14.39
N ASP A 101 -15.61 -5.22 15.30
CA ASP A 101 -16.35 -5.95 16.33
C ASP A 101 -17.41 -6.88 15.72
N ALA A 102 -18.14 -6.40 14.70
CA ALA A 102 -19.16 -7.18 14.00
C ALA A 102 -18.61 -8.42 13.30
N VAL A 103 -17.49 -8.33 12.62
CA VAL A 103 -16.87 -9.51 11.97
C VAL A 103 -16.20 -10.43 12.99
N SER A 104 -15.63 -9.89 14.05
CA SER A 104 -15.09 -10.67 15.17
C SER A 104 -16.16 -11.52 15.83
N TYR A 105 -17.35 -10.97 16.03
CA TYR A 105 -18.51 -11.70 16.54
C TYR A 105 -18.89 -12.89 15.64
N ARG A 106 -18.61 -12.79 14.35
CA ARG A 106 -18.82 -13.86 13.35
C ARG A 106 -17.65 -14.86 13.26
N GLY A 107 -16.68 -14.77 14.15
CA GLY A 107 -15.55 -15.69 14.22
C GLY A 107 -14.34 -15.30 13.36
N VAL A 108 -14.30 -14.08 12.83
CA VAL A 108 -13.15 -13.57 12.07
C VAL A 108 -12.11 -13.00 13.05
N ARG A 109 -10.85 -13.36 12.84
CA ARG A 109 -9.72 -12.72 13.49
C ARG A 109 -9.40 -11.40 12.76
N VAL A 110 -9.23 -10.30 13.49
CA VAL A 110 -8.91 -9.00 12.90
C VAL A 110 -7.55 -8.52 13.39
N GLU A 111 -6.66 -8.24 12.45
CA GLU A 111 -5.39 -7.57 12.67
C GLU A 111 -5.48 -6.15 12.14
N VAL A 112 -5.24 -5.16 12.99
CA VAL A 112 -5.21 -3.74 12.62
C VAL A 112 -3.76 -3.32 12.41
N VAL A 113 -3.50 -2.66 11.30
CA VAL A 113 -2.17 -2.17 10.91
C VAL A 113 -2.26 -0.67 10.66
N SER A 114 -1.52 0.13 11.42
CA SER A 114 -1.51 1.58 11.27
C SER A 114 -0.32 2.19 12.02
N LEU A 115 -0.11 3.50 11.86
CA LEU A 115 0.78 4.25 12.74
C LEU A 115 0.08 4.51 14.07
N ARG A 116 0.77 4.28 15.19
CA ARG A 116 0.19 4.47 16.52
C ARG A 116 -0.36 5.88 16.73
N SER A 117 0.35 6.89 16.26
CA SER A 117 -0.07 8.31 16.37
C SER A 117 -1.33 8.66 15.57
N MET A 118 -1.72 7.81 14.62
CA MET A 118 -2.89 8.00 13.75
C MET A 118 -3.98 6.95 13.99
N THR A 119 -3.88 6.19 15.08
CA THR A 119 -4.80 5.07 15.35
C THR A 119 -5.65 5.39 16.58
N SER A 120 -6.96 5.29 16.41
CA SER A 120 -7.91 5.42 17.51
C SER A 120 -7.77 4.25 18.50
N ASP A 121 -7.81 4.58 19.80
CA ASP A 121 -7.80 3.56 20.85
C ASP A 121 -9.01 2.62 20.75
N SER A 122 -10.16 3.11 20.30
CA SER A 122 -11.34 2.29 20.10
C SER A 122 -11.10 1.18 19.10
N LEU A 123 -10.31 1.43 18.05
CA LEU A 123 -9.98 0.44 17.03
C LEU A 123 -8.96 -0.59 17.56
N ILE A 124 -7.95 -0.14 18.29
CA ILE A 124 -6.96 -1.03 18.92
C ILE A 124 -7.64 -1.97 19.91
N ASN A 125 -8.60 -1.46 20.69
CA ASN A 125 -9.26 -2.22 21.74
C ASN A 125 -10.14 -3.36 21.22
N VAL A 126 -10.67 -3.27 20.01
CA VAL A 126 -11.49 -4.33 19.39
C VAL A 126 -10.69 -5.26 18.47
N ALA A 127 -9.45 -4.92 18.13
CA ALA A 127 -8.59 -5.75 17.30
C ALA A 127 -8.03 -6.94 18.08
N ASP A 128 -7.89 -8.09 17.44
CA ASP A 128 -7.20 -9.25 18.01
C ASP A 128 -5.68 -9.03 18.06
N ARG A 129 -5.15 -8.29 17.09
CA ARG A 129 -3.75 -7.91 17.01
C ARG A 129 -3.60 -6.52 16.43
N TYR A 130 -2.66 -5.77 16.95
CA TYR A 130 -2.23 -4.49 16.41
C TYR A 130 -0.79 -4.56 15.94
N ILE A 131 -0.54 -4.10 14.73
CA ILE A 131 0.80 -3.98 14.13
C ILE A 131 1.07 -2.51 13.83
N ASP A 132 2.09 -1.95 14.48
CA ASP A 132 2.54 -0.60 14.18
C ASP A 132 3.36 -0.60 12.88
N LEU A 133 2.97 0.22 11.90
CA LEU A 133 3.69 0.38 10.65
C LEU A 133 5.15 0.79 10.86
N ASP A 134 5.44 1.55 11.91
CA ASP A 134 6.82 1.95 12.23
C ASP A 134 7.70 0.74 12.55
N SER A 135 7.14 -0.30 13.15
CA SER A 135 7.87 -1.54 13.49
C SER A 135 8.25 -2.39 12.27
N ILE A 136 7.59 -2.20 11.14
CA ILE A 136 7.82 -2.96 9.90
C ILE A 136 8.31 -2.09 8.74
N LYS A 137 8.62 -0.82 8.98
CA LYS A 137 8.90 0.15 7.92
C LYS A 137 10.05 -0.25 7.01
N GLU A 138 11.07 -0.90 7.55
CA GLU A 138 12.22 -1.36 6.76
C GLU A 138 11.83 -2.46 5.75
N ASP A 139 10.86 -3.29 6.12
CA ASP A 139 10.37 -4.38 5.27
C ASP A 139 9.45 -3.90 4.14
N ILE A 140 8.86 -2.70 4.27
CA ILE A 140 7.84 -2.16 3.36
C ILE A 140 8.30 -0.92 2.60
N GLN A 141 9.49 -0.45 2.87
CA GLN A 141 10.06 0.74 2.25
C GLN A 141 10.40 0.50 0.78
N LYS A 142 10.08 1.47 -0.08
CA LYS A 142 10.61 1.50 -1.44
C LYS A 142 12.13 1.57 -1.39
N THR A 143 12.78 0.67 -2.13
CA THR A 143 14.21 0.77 -2.37
C THR A 143 14.46 2.00 -3.25
N PRO A 144 15.36 2.95 -2.87
CA PRO A 144 15.76 4.02 -3.74
C PRO A 144 16.24 3.40 -5.06
N ARG A 145 15.69 3.82 -6.20
CA ARG A 145 16.28 3.46 -7.48
C ARG A 145 17.70 4.00 -7.45
N GLN A 146 18.68 3.13 -7.29
CA GLN A 146 20.04 3.45 -7.69
C GLN A 146 19.91 3.90 -9.14
N GLY A 147 20.29 5.17 -9.39
CA GLY A 147 20.02 5.82 -10.65
C GLY A 147 20.51 4.96 -11.80
N TYR A 148 19.57 4.33 -12.49
CA TYR A 148 19.82 4.00 -13.87
C TYR A 148 19.94 5.34 -14.56
N THR A 149 21.16 5.81 -14.72
CA THR A 149 21.47 6.80 -15.73
C THR A 149 20.97 6.18 -17.02
N TYR A 150 19.86 6.70 -17.53
CA TYR A 150 19.41 6.39 -18.87
C TYR A 150 20.59 6.76 -19.81
N ARG A 151 21.32 5.75 -20.27
CA ARG A 151 22.20 5.91 -21.41
C ARG A 151 21.28 5.87 -22.63
N PRO A 152 21.16 6.99 -23.35
CA PRO A 152 20.42 6.98 -24.60
C PRO A 152 21.01 5.88 -25.49
N LEU A 153 20.17 5.14 -26.20
CA LEU A 153 20.55 4.09 -27.14
C LEU A 153 21.52 4.57 -28.23
N SER A 154 21.62 5.87 -28.46
CA SER A 154 22.60 6.51 -29.33
C SER A 154 24.07 6.35 -28.87
N GLY A 155 24.31 5.83 -27.68
CA GLY A 155 25.65 5.55 -27.16
C GLY A 155 26.08 4.07 -27.31
N ILE A 156 25.28 3.21 -27.91
CA ILE A 156 25.63 1.81 -28.18
C ILE A 156 26.33 1.66 -29.53
N GLY A 157 27.27 2.51 -29.82
CA GLY A 157 27.90 2.46 -31.14
C GLY A 157 29.41 2.55 -31.19
N LEU A 158 30.07 2.81 -30.09
CA LEU A 158 31.52 2.90 -30.07
C LEU A 158 32.04 2.31 -28.77
N VAL A 159 32.26 1.00 -28.76
CA VAL A 159 33.24 0.40 -27.87
C VAL A 159 34.59 0.74 -28.47
N GLU A 160 35.20 1.81 -28.02
CA GLU A 160 36.64 1.95 -28.21
C GLU A 160 37.29 0.87 -27.36
N GLU A 161 37.90 -0.10 -28.04
CA GLU A 161 38.80 -1.04 -27.41
C GLU A 161 39.94 -0.23 -26.77
N PRO A 162 40.38 -0.56 -25.55
CA PRO A 162 41.60 0.03 -24.99
C PRO A 162 42.76 -0.38 -25.87
N GLU A 163 43.43 0.60 -26.48
CA GLU A 163 44.74 0.38 -27.12
C GLU A 163 45.75 -0.05 -26.06
N ASP A 164 45.96 -1.34 -25.97
CA ASP A 164 47.16 -1.89 -25.33
C ASP A 164 48.36 -1.53 -26.22
N LYS A 165 49.05 -0.50 -25.84
CA LYS A 165 50.38 -0.23 -26.37
C LYS A 165 51.40 -0.93 -25.48
N PRO A 166 52.09 -1.96 -25.99
CA PRO A 166 53.24 -2.47 -25.30
C PRO A 166 54.37 -1.44 -25.41
N SER A 167 54.76 -0.87 -24.32
CA SER A 167 56.00 -0.10 -24.22
C SER A 167 57.21 -1.05 -24.24
N PHE A 168 57.81 -1.18 -25.40
CA PHE A 168 59.19 -1.63 -25.50
C PHE A 168 60.08 -0.41 -25.45
N GLU A 169 60.87 -0.31 -24.41
CA GLU A 169 62.08 0.49 -24.43
C GLU A 169 63.30 -0.39 -24.59
N PRO A 170 64.37 0.10 -25.24
CA PRO A 170 65.57 -0.63 -25.58
C PRO A 170 66.51 -0.82 -24.39
#